data_55a489c1fbde3ccc9d052d93dd135252
#
_entry.id   55a489c1fbde3ccc9d052d93dd135252
#
_cell.length_a   1.000
_cell.length_b   1.000
_cell.length_c   1.000
_cell.angle_alpha   90.00
_cell.angle_beta   90.00
_cell.angle_gamma   90.00
#
_symmetry.space_group_name_H-M   'P 1'
#
loop_
_entity.id
_entity.type
_entity.pdbx_description
1 polymer ?
#
loop_
_entity_poly.entity_id
_entity_poly.type
_entity_poly.pdbx_seq_one_letter_code
_entity_poly.pdbx_strand_id
1 'polypeptide(L)' 'MTYHAPAPPKVTPPTVPTYAARDLVEGGDTAQIVLGDQTYTLRITRAGKLILTK' A
#
# COMPACT_ATOMS: atom_id res chain seq x y z
N MET A 1 10.54 -7.29 -3.17
CA MET A 1 10.63 -6.91 -2.77
C MET A 1 10.62 -6.95 -2.48
N THR A 2 10.19 -7.06 -2.42
CA THR A 2 10.12 -6.75 -1.97
C THR A 2 10.00 -7.06 -1.73
N TYR A 3 9.73 -7.05 -1.76
CA TYR A 3 9.57 -6.92 -1.34
C TYR A 3 9.78 -7.09 -0.99
N HIS A 4 9.85 -7.17 -0.77
CA HIS A 4 10.11 -7.15 -0.12
C HIS A 4 10.17 -7.58 0.33
N ALA A 5 10.15 -7.78 0.48
CA ALA A 5 10.25 -8.08 1.31
C ALA A 5 10.33 -8.71 1.73
N PRO A 6 10.41 -8.86 2.10
CA PRO A 6 10.51 -9.47 2.71
C PRO A 6 10.37 -10.32 3.14
N ALA A 7 10.39 -10.62 3.50
CA ALA A 7 10.31 -11.31 4.03
C ALA A 7 10.24 -12.04 4.56
N PRO A 8 10.12 -12.21 5.10
CA PRO A 8 10.23 -12.89 5.86
C PRO A 8 9.90 -13.94 6.09
N PRO A 9 9.87 -14.53 6.29
CA PRO A 9 9.50 -15.50 6.49
C PRO A 9 9.12 -16.15 7.43
N LYS A 10 8.79 -16.27 8.00
CA LYS A 10 8.49 -16.69 8.93
C LYS A 10 7.31 -17.02 8.95
N VAL A 11 6.85 -17.58 9.24
CA VAL A 11 5.85 -18.05 9.23
C VAL A 11 4.93 -17.72 9.95
N THR A 12 4.45 -16.93 10.02
CA THR A 12 3.60 -16.56 10.77
C THR A 12 2.41 -16.64 10.13
N PRO A 13 1.59 -17.18 10.58
CA PRO A 13 0.39 -17.40 10.06
C PRO A 13 -0.33 -16.34 10.08
N PRO A 14 -1.26 -16.05 9.86
CA PRO A 14 -1.99 -15.58 8.94
C PRO A 14 -1.36 -14.47 8.44
N THR A 15 -0.94 -14.49 7.44
CA THR A 15 -0.32 -13.50 6.94
C THR A 15 -1.27 -12.56 6.34
N VAL A 16 -1.17 -11.31 6.59
CA VAL A 16 -1.95 -10.33 5.97
C VAL A 16 -1.31 -9.97 4.68
N PRO A 17 -2.06 -9.79 3.60
CA PRO A 17 -1.49 -9.31 2.34
C PRO A 17 -0.78 -8.00 2.56
N THR A 18 0.39 -7.86 2.00
CA THR A 18 1.21 -6.68 2.21
C THR A 18 1.61 -6.09 0.87
N TYR A 19 1.37 -4.81 0.69
CA TYR A 19 1.65 -4.13 -0.56
C TYR A 19 2.51 -2.92 -0.32
N ALA A 20 3.49 -2.70 -1.17
CA ALA A 20 4.29 -1.49 -1.10
C ALA A 20 3.46 -0.35 -1.67
N ALA A 21 3.37 0.75 -0.94
CA ALA A 21 2.59 1.88 -1.39
C ALA A 21 3.12 2.41 -2.73
N ARG A 22 4.41 2.36 -2.92
CA ARG A 22 4.99 2.84 -4.17
C ARG A 22 4.53 2.03 -5.37
N ASP A 23 4.26 0.75 -5.17
CA ASP A 23 3.74 -0.06 -6.25
C ASP A 23 2.30 0.34 -6.56
N LEU A 24 1.54 0.69 -5.55
CA LEU A 24 0.15 1.06 -5.75
C LEU A 24 0.01 2.36 -6.52
N VAL A 25 0.92 3.30 -6.31
CA VAL A 25 0.84 4.58 -6.99
C VAL A 25 1.57 4.58 -8.34
N GLU A 26 2.28 3.50 -8.66
CA GLU A 26 2.85 3.26 -10.00
C GLU A 26 3.67 4.43 -10.53
N GLY A 27 4.60 4.88 -9.72
CA GLY A 27 5.48 5.95 -10.15
C GLY A 27 5.00 7.34 -9.84
N GLY A 28 3.77 7.46 -9.37
CA GLY A 28 3.25 8.75 -8.95
C GLY A 28 3.27 8.87 -7.45
N ASP A 29 2.34 9.63 -6.91
CA ASP A 29 2.19 9.75 -5.47
C ASP A 29 0.75 9.54 -5.04
N THR A 30 -0.11 9.15 -5.95
CA THR A 30 -1.55 9.03 -5.67
C THR A 30 -2.09 7.76 -6.33
N ALA A 31 -2.96 7.06 -5.62
CA ALA A 31 -3.66 5.91 -6.16
C ALA A 31 -5.07 5.90 -5.62
N GLN A 32 -5.96 5.23 -6.30
CA GLN A 32 -7.32 5.07 -5.83
C GLN A 32 -7.52 3.66 -5.33
N ILE A 33 -8.20 3.54 -4.20
CA ILE A 33 -8.49 2.26 -3.58
C ILE A 33 -10.01 2.13 -3.53
N VAL A 34 -10.51 1.06 -4.07
CA VAL A 34 -11.95 0.85 -4.16
C VAL A 34 -12.39 -0.16 -3.13
N LEU A 35 -13.42 0.19 -2.38
CA LEU A 35 -14.04 -0.73 -1.46
C LEU A 35 -15.54 -0.71 -1.73
N GLY A 36 -16.03 -1.77 -2.33
CA GLY A 36 -17.43 -1.82 -2.71
C GLY A 36 -17.71 -0.76 -3.75
N ASP A 37 -18.61 0.16 -3.42
CA ASP A 37 -18.91 1.26 -4.32
C ASP A 37 -18.28 2.57 -3.85
N GLN A 38 -17.32 2.49 -2.91
CA GLN A 38 -16.61 3.65 -2.41
C GLN A 38 -15.22 3.70 -3.00
N THR A 39 -14.77 4.89 -3.33
CA THR A 39 -13.43 5.08 -3.85
C THR A 39 -12.67 6.01 -2.92
N TYR A 40 -11.51 5.55 -2.47
CA TYR A 40 -10.66 6.32 -1.58
C TYR A 40 -9.41 6.72 -2.32
N THR A 41 -8.82 7.84 -1.94
CA THR A 41 -7.57 8.30 -2.54
C THR A 41 -6.44 8.09 -1.55
N LEU A 42 -5.45 7.35 -1.97
CA LEU A 42 -4.24 7.11 -1.20
C LEU A 42 -3.17 8.05 -1.72
N ARG A 43 -2.50 8.75 -0.83
CA ARG A 43 -1.45 9.67 -1.24
C ARG A 43 -0.21 9.48 -0.38
N ILE A 44 0.95 9.54 -1.02
CA ILE A 44 2.22 9.54 -0.31
C ILE A 44 2.68 10.99 -0.22
N THR A 45 2.92 11.45 1.01
CA THR A 45 3.33 12.83 1.22
C THR A 45 4.84 12.96 1.08
N ARG A 46 5.31 14.21 1.02
CA ARG A 46 6.74 14.45 0.96
C ARG A 46 7.47 13.95 2.17
N ALA A 47 6.79 13.90 3.29
CA ALA A 47 7.41 13.42 4.52
C ALA A 47 7.48 11.90 4.56
N GLY A 48 7.01 11.23 3.52
CA GLY A 48 7.06 9.78 3.47
C GLY A 48 5.94 9.14 4.25
N LYS A 49 4.81 9.81 4.38
CA LYS A 49 3.67 9.27 5.10
C LYS A 49 2.52 9.02 4.15
N LEU A 50 1.62 8.15 4.55
CA LEU A 50 0.45 7.86 3.75
C LEU A 50 -0.75 8.59 4.31
N ILE A 51 -1.58 9.08 3.39
CA ILE A 51 -2.87 9.68 3.73
C ILE A 51 -3.91 8.96 2.92
N LEU A 52 -5.00 8.61 3.53
CA LEU A 52 -6.12 8.00 2.85
C LEU A 52 -7.34 8.89 3.06
N THR A 53 -7.93 9.34 1.97
CA THR A 53 -9.10 10.22 2.03
C THR A 53 -10.20 9.68 1.14
N LYS A 54 -11.39 10.18 1.36
CA LYS A 54 -12.51 9.70 0.57
C LYS A 54 -13.10 10.77 -0.34
#